data_d181178b2e4e898b2abb4266c34d0d5b
#
_entry.id   d181178b2e4e898b2abb4266c34d0d5b
#
_cell.length_a   1.000
_cell.length_b   1.000
_cell.length_c   1.000
_cell.angle_alpha   90.00
_cell.angle_beta   90.00
_cell.angle_gamma   90.00
#
_symmetry.space_group_name_H-M   'P 1'
#
loop_
_entity.id
_entity.type
_entity.pdbx_description
1 polymer ?
#
loop_
_entity_poly.entity_id
_entity_poly.type
_entity_poly.pdbx_seq_one_letter_code
_entity_poly.pdbx_strand_id
1 'polypeptide(L)'
;MTRIALVMGGGASLGSYIGGALTEIITAVEKNRRGERVVIDVITGSSAGALNAALAARTLRVNRHLLPWIERTWVEAADASVLLDPTRRDRNGWLDVSVLEDLALALVDSEPASDDLRSPAAGDPIHVGITLANLYGVAYDYSFKFLNAPDCSYGARTHADHIAFRLGDENRAGDGVWRKMAEAAVASASFPFAFPPRQLERNRGDYPGARFGAGRGSSIDMWYLDGGLFDNAPLGLARDLAAELDRGADRRYLFIEPGLQSSTRLPHSPEGPPSTVSGMAEALARALLGQGAARDWKGANKINARLEILHAVVDRLPEVAPDLADAKALGLGRYIGELAERVAEAHVAAGAAPDSPDAADDYLDSQLERIESDPTYAPALERIGSRSGRARLSKMIFVLESAAGLEDKDVLPLYLVAPERMGSLAGDFLGNFGGFFSRDWRANDFRAGRRDARRVLQ
;
A
#
# COMPACT_ATOMS: atom_id res chain seq x y z
N MET A 1 -4.29 -5.86 -21.47
CA MET A 1 -3.41 -6.54 -20.48
C MET A 1 -3.82 -6.03 -19.12
N THR A 2 -4.37 -6.88 -18.28
CA THR A 2 -4.77 -6.51 -16.91
C THR A 2 -3.59 -6.64 -15.94
N ARG A 3 -3.39 -5.65 -15.10
CA ARG A 3 -2.34 -5.62 -14.07
C ARG A 3 -2.95 -5.82 -12.69
N ILE A 4 -2.22 -6.44 -11.80
CA ILE A 4 -2.65 -6.69 -10.41
C ILE A 4 -1.65 -6.04 -9.46
N ALA A 5 -2.18 -5.23 -8.54
CA ALA A 5 -1.49 -4.78 -7.36
C ALA A 5 -1.94 -5.64 -6.16
N LEU A 6 -1.00 -6.34 -5.53
CA LEU A 6 -1.25 -7.09 -4.30
C LEU A 6 -0.97 -6.21 -3.09
N VAL A 7 -1.94 -6.09 -2.20
CA VAL A 7 -1.82 -5.35 -0.94
C VAL A 7 -2.05 -6.31 0.21
N MET A 8 -1.05 -6.49 1.06
CA MET A 8 -1.09 -7.48 2.14
C MET A 8 -0.95 -6.81 3.50
N GLY A 9 -2.02 -6.91 4.28
CA GLY A 9 -2.03 -6.41 5.65
C GLY A 9 -1.16 -7.23 6.60
N GLY A 10 -0.90 -6.68 7.79
CA GLY A 10 -0.24 -7.41 8.86
C GLY A 10 -1.20 -8.36 9.58
N GLY A 11 -0.66 -9.30 10.35
CA GLY A 11 -1.51 -10.25 11.07
C GLY A 11 -0.75 -11.29 11.90
N ALA A 12 0.49 -11.07 12.24
CA ALA A 12 1.32 -12.01 13.00
C ALA A 12 1.21 -13.45 12.43
N SER A 13 0.72 -14.44 13.19
CA SER A 13 0.57 -15.83 12.73
C SER A 13 -0.45 -16.01 11.61
N LEU A 14 -1.33 -15.04 11.39
CA LEU A 14 -2.27 -15.03 10.25
C LEU A 14 -1.56 -14.74 8.90
N GLY A 15 -0.26 -14.53 8.90
CA GLY A 15 0.58 -14.64 7.70
C GLY A 15 0.38 -15.95 6.95
N SER A 16 -0.02 -17.02 7.63
CA SER A 16 -0.46 -18.28 7.03
C SER A 16 -1.69 -18.12 6.13
N TYR A 17 -2.70 -17.36 6.57
CA TYR A 17 -3.86 -17.01 5.75
C TYR A 17 -3.45 -16.21 4.52
N ILE A 18 -2.62 -15.16 4.72
CA ILE A 18 -2.11 -14.32 3.64
C ILE A 18 -1.32 -15.16 2.63
N GLY A 19 -0.44 -16.03 3.11
CA GLY A 19 0.34 -16.96 2.26
C GLY A 19 -0.54 -17.91 1.45
N GLY A 20 -1.61 -18.42 2.06
CA GLY A 20 -2.60 -19.24 1.39
C GLY A 20 -3.32 -18.48 0.26
N ALA A 21 -3.81 -17.27 0.54
CA ALA A 21 -4.46 -16.42 -0.44
C ALA A 21 -3.51 -16.07 -1.60
N LEU A 22 -2.28 -15.66 -1.28
CA LEU A 22 -1.23 -15.35 -2.23
C LEU A 22 -0.91 -16.53 -3.16
N THR A 23 -0.76 -17.74 -2.60
CA THR A 23 -0.51 -18.96 -3.36
C THR A 23 -1.63 -19.24 -4.38
N GLU A 24 -2.88 -19.05 -3.99
CA GLU A 24 -4.03 -19.25 -4.89
C GLU A 24 -4.06 -18.17 -5.98
N ILE A 25 -3.81 -16.92 -5.65
CA ILE A 25 -3.79 -15.78 -6.60
C ILE A 25 -2.70 -16.01 -7.66
N ILE A 26 -1.45 -16.27 -7.25
CA ILE A 26 -0.35 -16.51 -8.18
C ILE A 26 -0.69 -17.69 -9.08
N THR A 27 -1.18 -18.80 -8.51
CA THR A 27 -1.58 -20.00 -9.27
C THR A 27 -2.67 -19.70 -10.29
N ALA A 28 -3.65 -18.88 -9.93
CA ALA A 28 -4.74 -18.50 -10.83
C ALA A 28 -4.27 -17.64 -11.98
N VAL A 29 -3.38 -16.66 -11.71
CA VAL A 29 -2.80 -15.79 -12.72
C VAL A 29 -1.92 -16.60 -13.69
N GLU A 30 -1.08 -17.51 -13.19
CA GLU A 30 -0.26 -18.39 -14.03
C GLU A 30 -1.08 -19.32 -14.93
N LYS A 31 -2.23 -19.78 -14.44
CA LYS A 31 -3.16 -20.66 -15.18
C LYS A 31 -4.15 -19.91 -16.05
N ASN A 32 -4.15 -18.58 -16.03
CA ASN A 32 -5.09 -17.80 -16.81
C ASN A 32 -4.90 -18.04 -18.31
N ARG A 33 -5.89 -18.67 -18.94
CA ARG A 33 -5.93 -18.97 -20.39
C ARG A 33 -7.06 -18.23 -21.12
N ARG A 34 -7.68 -17.24 -20.48
CA ARG A 34 -8.83 -16.49 -21.05
C ARG A 34 -8.45 -15.50 -22.17
N GLY A 35 -7.28 -15.63 -22.78
CA GLY A 35 -6.84 -14.82 -23.90
C GLY A 35 -6.22 -13.47 -23.51
N GLU A 36 -6.57 -12.92 -22.38
CA GLU A 36 -5.99 -11.66 -21.87
C GLU A 36 -4.83 -11.96 -20.93
N ARG A 37 -3.68 -11.28 -21.19
CA ARG A 37 -2.52 -11.41 -20.31
C ARG A 37 -2.79 -10.68 -18.98
N VAL A 38 -2.64 -11.40 -17.88
CA VAL A 38 -2.73 -10.85 -16.52
C VAL A 38 -1.37 -10.98 -15.87
N VAL A 39 -0.89 -9.90 -15.22
CA VAL A 39 0.41 -9.87 -14.53
C VAL A 39 0.30 -9.19 -13.18
N ILE A 40 1.18 -9.56 -12.25
CA ILE A 40 1.35 -8.92 -10.95
C ILE A 40 2.57 -8.02 -11.07
N ASP A 41 2.40 -6.72 -10.95
CA ASP A 41 3.47 -5.71 -11.12
C ASP A 41 3.67 -4.80 -9.91
N VAL A 42 2.75 -4.82 -8.95
CA VAL A 42 2.90 -4.11 -7.66
C VAL A 42 2.59 -5.07 -6.52
N ILE A 43 3.43 -5.06 -5.50
CA ILE A 43 3.27 -5.88 -4.30
C ILE A 43 3.59 -5.00 -3.10
N THR A 44 2.64 -4.81 -2.19
CA THR A 44 2.93 -4.11 -0.94
C THR A 44 2.55 -4.98 0.27
N GLY A 45 3.30 -4.79 1.35
CA GLY A 45 3.05 -5.56 2.56
C GLY A 45 3.50 -4.87 3.83
N SER A 46 2.82 -5.21 4.92
CA SER A 46 3.11 -4.78 6.27
C SER A 46 3.26 -5.99 7.19
N SER A 47 4.24 -6.00 8.10
CA SER A 47 4.40 -7.09 9.08
C SER A 47 4.46 -8.48 8.40
N ALA A 48 3.59 -9.40 8.77
CA ALA A 48 3.44 -10.71 8.11
C ALA A 48 3.18 -10.59 6.59
N GLY A 49 2.49 -9.52 6.17
CA GLY A 49 2.30 -9.19 4.76
C GLY A 49 3.60 -8.82 4.06
N ALA A 50 4.55 -8.16 4.74
CA ALA A 50 5.85 -7.83 4.19
C ALA A 50 6.70 -9.09 3.92
N LEU A 51 6.68 -10.07 4.83
CA LEU A 51 7.32 -11.37 4.62
C LEU A 51 6.72 -12.08 3.41
N ASN A 52 5.39 -12.09 3.29
CA ASN A 52 4.71 -12.65 2.12
C ASN A 52 5.03 -11.88 0.83
N ALA A 53 5.20 -10.54 0.91
CA ALA A 53 5.58 -9.72 -0.25
C ALA A 53 6.97 -10.09 -0.78
N ALA A 54 7.95 -10.27 0.10
CA ALA A 54 9.29 -10.72 -0.26
C ALA A 54 9.28 -12.13 -0.88
N LEU A 55 8.52 -13.06 -0.28
CA LEU A 55 8.33 -14.42 -0.82
C LEU A 55 7.68 -14.39 -2.20
N ALA A 56 6.63 -13.58 -2.38
CA ALA A 56 5.93 -13.43 -3.66
C ALA A 56 6.86 -12.86 -4.74
N ALA A 57 7.57 -11.79 -4.43
CA ALA A 57 8.49 -11.14 -5.37
C ALA A 57 9.58 -12.12 -5.85
N ARG A 58 10.18 -12.86 -4.92
CA ARG A 58 11.18 -13.88 -5.23
C ARG A 58 10.60 -15.01 -6.08
N THR A 59 9.41 -15.51 -5.72
CA THR A 59 8.70 -16.58 -6.46
C THR A 59 8.39 -16.13 -7.89
N LEU A 60 7.87 -14.93 -8.05
CA LEU A 60 7.48 -14.41 -9.36
C LEU A 60 8.69 -14.11 -10.23
N ARG A 61 9.73 -13.52 -9.66
CA ARG A 61 10.83 -12.94 -10.43
C ARG A 61 11.98 -13.90 -10.67
N VAL A 62 12.28 -14.76 -9.70
CA VAL A 62 13.47 -15.63 -9.74
C VAL A 62 13.10 -17.07 -10.03
N ASN A 63 12.17 -17.63 -9.30
CA ASN A 63 11.87 -19.06 -9.41
C ASN A 63 10.44 -19.39 -8.97
N ARG A 64 9.54 -19.64 -9.93
CA ARG A 64 8.16 -20.04 -9.68
C ARG A 64 8.02 -21.33 -8.86
N HIS A 65 9.01 -22.19 -8.85
CA HIS A 65 9.01 -23.41 -8.05
C HIS A 65 9.18 -23.13 -6.54
N LEU A 66 9.46 -21.89 -6.16
CA LEU A 66 9.45 -21.47 -4.75
C LEU A 66 8.02 -21.27 -4.19
N LEU A 67 6.97 -21.34 -5.02
CA LEU A 67 5.60 -21.18 -4.55
C LEU A 67 5.22 -22.08 -3.35
N PRO A 68 5.62 -23.38 -3.29
CA PRO A 68 5.40 -24.23 -2.12
C PRO A 68 6.15 -23.79 -0.85
N TRP A 69 7.20 -22.95 -0.99
CA TRP A 69 7.94 -22.41 0.14
C TRP A 69 7.08 -21.47 1.00
N ILE A 70 6.08 -20.80 0.40
CA ILE A 70 5.14 -19.95 1.15
C ILE A 70 4.40 -20.81 2.19
N GLU A 71 3.89 -21.97 1.79
CA GLU A 71 3.23 -22.89 2.72
C GLU A 71 4.22 -23.43 3.76
N ARG A 72 5.40 -23.86 3.31
CA ARG A 72 6.44 -24.39 4.21
C ARG A 72 6.87 -23.36 5.25
N THR A 73 7.05 -22.11 4.87
CA THR A 73 7.43 -21.03 5.79
C THR A 73 6.36 -20.83 6.85
N TRP A 74 5.11 -20.69 6.44
CA TRP A 74 4.03 -20.33 7.37
C TRP A 74 3.46 -21.52 8.13
N VAL A 75 3.37 -22.69 7.52
CA VAL A 75 2.75 -23.87 8.15
C VAL A 75 3.76 -24.66 8.96
N GLU A 76 4.97 -24.89 8.41
CA GLU A 76 5.95 -25.77 9.07
C GLU A 76 6.93 -24.98 9.95
N ALA A 77 7.51 -23.89 9.44
CA ALA A 77 8.63 -23.24 10.11
C ALA A 77 8.24 -22.19 11.16
N ALA A 78 7.09 -21.52 11.03
CA ALA A 78 6.64 -20.49 11.96
C ALA A 78 6.05 -21.08 13.25
N ASP A 79 6.85 -21.80 14.02
CA ASP A 79 6.42 -22.54 15.21
C ASP A 79 6.89 -21.89 16.51
N ALA A 80 6.00 -21.83 17.52
CA ALA A 80 6.29 -21.23 18.81
C ALA A 80 7.46 -21.88 19.52
N SER A 81 7.70 -23.19 19.34
CA SER A 81 8.84 -23.89 19.97
C SER A 81 10.19 -23.35 19.48
N VAL A 82 10.23 -22.87 18.25
CA VAL A 82 11.44 -22.26 17.65
C VAL A 82 11.52 -20.78 18.03
N LEU A 83 10.41 -20.05 18.00
CA LEU A 83 10.34 -18.62 18.34
C LEU A 83 10.58 -18.36 19.84
N LEU A 84 10.32 -19.35 20.72
CA LEU A 84 10.48 -19.26 22.17
C LEU A 84 11.79 -19.92 22.66
N ASP A 85 12.68 -20.38 21.78
CA ASP A 85 13.91 -21.06 22.18
C ASP A 85 14.78 -20.13 23.05
N PRO A 86 14.99 -20.45 24.34
CA PRO A 86 15.73 -19.60 25.27
C PRO A 86 17.21 -19.49 24.92
N THR A 87 17.75 -20.39 24.10
CA THR A 87 19.16 -20.38 23.69
C THR A 87 19.43 -19.35 22.58
N ARG A 88 18.39 -18.91 21.89
CA ARG A 88 18.44 -17.99 20.76
C ARG A 88 17.93 -16.58 21.08
N ARG A 89 17.35 -16.35 22.27
CA ARG A 89 16.71 -15.08 22.62
C ARG A 89 17.66 -13.90 22.53
N ASP A 90 17.30 -12.93 21.70
CA ASP A 90 17.80 -11.57 21.83
C ASP A 90 17.23 -10.96 23.11
N ARG A 91 18.08 -10.20 23.87
CA ARG A 91 17.70 -9.64 25.18
C ARG A 91 16.58 -8.59 25.11
N ASN A 92 16.24 -8.11 23.90
CA ASN A 92 15.31 -7.01 23.67
C ASN A 92 13.93 -7.44 23.15
N GLY A 93 13.63 -8.76 23.10
CA GLY A 93 12.33 -9.30 22.69
C GLY A 93 11.93 -10.57 23.45
N TRP A 94 10.65 -10.89 23.45
CA TRP A 94 10.14 -12.14 24.02
C TRP A 94 10.32 -13.34 23.08
N LEU A 95 10.37 -13.07 21.77
CA LEU A 95 10.50 -14.08 20.73
C LEU A 95 11.80 -13.85 19.96
N ASP A 96 12.35 -14.93 19.43
CA ASP A 96 13.52 -14.89 18.57
C ASP A 96 13.13 -14.73 17.11
N VAL A 97 13.53 -13.62 16.52
CA VAL A 97 13.28 -13.31 15.12
C VAL A 97 14.32 -13.93 14.17
N SER A 98 15.44 -14.45 14.70
CA SER A 98 16.51 -15.06 13.88
C SER A 98 15.99 -16.20 13.00
N VAL A 99 14.94 -16.88 13.46
CA VAL A 99 14.26 -17.92 12.66
C VAL A 99 13.65 -17.35 11.39
N LEU A 100 13.00 -16.17 11.47
CA LEU A 100 12.45 -15.50 10.30
C LEU A 100 13.56 -14.96 9.40
N GLU A 101 14.68 -14.53 9.97
CA GLU A 101 15.88 -14.15 9.24
C GLU A 101 16.49 -15.35 8.52
N ASP A 102 16.68 -16.46 9.24
CA ASP A 102 17.23 -17.70 8.66
C ASP A 102 16.36 -18.18 7.49
N LEU A 103 15.05 -18.14 7.64
CA LEU A 103 14.11 -18.49 6.57
C LEU A 103 14.18 -17.52 5.39
N ALA A 104 14.22 -16.22 5.66
CA ALA A 104 14.33 -15.19 4.63
C ALA A 104 15.68 -15.29 3.89
N LEU A 105 16.78 -15.53 4.61
CA LEU A 105 18.11 -15.71 4.03
C LEU A 105 18.20 -17.03 3.26
N ALA A 106 17.68 -18.14 3.79
CA ALA A 106 17.62 -19.41 3.07
C ALA A 106 16.88 -19.30 1.74
N LEU A 107 15.85 -18.46 1.69
CA LEU A 107 15.15 -18.15 0.45
C LEU A 107 16.02 -17.32 -0.51
N VAL A 108 16.78 -16.36 0.02
CA VAL A 108 17.72 -15.53 -0.77
C VAL A 108 18.86 -16.37 -1.31
N ASP A 109 19.41 -17.25 -0.51
CA ASP A 109 20.55 -18.09 -0.85
C ASP A 109 20.15 -19.35 -1.66
N SER A 110 18.83 -19.62 -1.82
CA SER A 110 18.37 -20.70 -2.71
C SER A 110 18.82 -20.42 -4.14
N GLU A 111 19.69 -21.29 -4.68
CA GLU A 111 20.19 -21.15 -6.05
C GLU A 111 19.05 -21.21 -7.07
N PRO A 112 19.03 -20.32 -8.06
CA PRO A 112 18.08 -20.41 -9.14
C PRO A 112 18.51 -21.52 -10.09
N ALA A 113 17.64 -22.40 -10.38
CA ALA A 113 17.84 -23.22 -11.56
C ALA A 113 17.43 -22.38 -12.77
N SER A 114 18.30 -21.94 -13.63
CA SER A 114 18.11 -21.32 -14.95
C SER A 114 17.12 -20.13 -15.12
N ASP A 115 17.37 -19.30 -16.13
CA ASP A 115 16.57 -18.11 -16.52
C ASP A 115 15.09 -18.44 -16.92
N ASP A 116 14.77 -19.70 -17.17
CA ASP A 116 13.44 -20.19 -17.57
C ASP A 116 12.43 -20.32 -16.42
N LEU A 117 12.80 -19.97 -15.20
CA LEU A 117 11.98 -20.19 -14.01
C LEU A 117 11.16 -18.99 -13.56
N ARG A 118 11.25 -17.87 -14.26
CA ARG A 118 10.38 -16.71 -14.01
C ARG A 118 8.91 -17.12 -14.19
N SER A 119 8.07 -16.68 -13.27
CA SER A 119 6.65 -16.90 -13.38
C SER A 119 6.06 -16.10 -14.57
N PRO A 120 5.18 -16.70 -15.38
CA PRO A 120 4.42 -15.97 -16.40
C PRO A 120 3.49 -14.91 -15.80
N ALA A 121 3.17 -15.01 -14.51
CA ALA A 121 2.40 -14.02 -13.76
C ALA A 121 3.21 -12.78 -13.37
N ALA A 122 4.54 -12.80 -13.56
CA ALA A 122 5.40 -11.68 -13.19
C ALA A 122 5.25 -10.49 -14.15
N GLY A 123 4.99 -9.30 -13.61
CA GLY A 123 5.17 -8.03 -14.30
C GLY A 123 6.64 -7.73 -14.57
N ASP A 124 6.90 -6.74 -15.41
CA ASP A 124 8.24 -6.24 -15.68
C ASP A 124 8.19 -4.73 -15.90
N PRO A 125 8.77 -3.96 -14.93
CA PRO A 125 9.27 -4.42 -13.63
C PRO A 125 8.15 -4.80 -12.65
N ILE A 126 8.54 -5.39 -11.49
CA ILE A 126 7.69 -5.50 -10.29
C ILE A 126 8.15 -4.46 -9.28
N HIS A 127 7.24 -3.63 -8.78
CA HIS A 127 7.49 -2.75 -7.64
C HIS A 127 7.04 -3.43 -6.35
N VAL A 128 7.92 -3.45 -5.36
CA VAL A 128 7.64 -4.02 -4.04
C VAL A 128 7.78 -2.93 -2.99
N GLY A 129 6.74 -2.70 -2.19
CA GLY A 129 6.72 -1.75 -1.09
C GLY A 129 6.54 -2.45 0.26
N ILE A 130 7.42 -2.14 1.21
CA ILE A 130 7.38 -2.68 2.57
C ILE A 130 7.26 -1.52 3.54
N THR A 131 6.21 -1.51 4.37
CA THR A 131 6.02 -0.49 5.40
C THR A 131 6.91 -0.74 6.60
N LEU A 132 7.33 0.32 7.25
CA LEU A 132 8.25 0.31 8.37
C LEU A 132 7.81 1.35 9.41
N ALA A 133 8.08 1.11 10.68
CA ALA A 133 7.92 2.11 11.73
C ALA A 133 9.30 2.55 12.23
N ASN A 134 9.73 3.77 11.90
CA ASN A 134 10.99 4.31 12.38
C ASN A 134 10.91 4.63 13.88
N LEU A 135 11.73 3.96 14.68
CA LEU A 135 11.69 4.06 16.13
C LEU A 135 11.93 5.49 16.64
N TYR A 136 12.85 6.22 16.01
CA TYR A 136 13.21 7.57 16.43
C TYR A 136 12.60 8.67 15.56
N GLY A 137 11.99 8.29 14.45
CA GLY A 137 11.37 9.18 13.48
C GLY A 137 12.37 10.05 12.70
N VAL A 138 11.93 10.49 11.53
CA VAL A 138 12.65 11.44 10.67
C VAL A 138 12.09 12.84 10.90
N ALA A 139 12.97 13.80 11.11
CA ALA A 139 12.57 15.19 11.41
C ALA A 139 12.35 15.97 10.12
N TYR A 140 11.23 16.66 10.05
CA TYR A 140 10.86 17.57 8.97
C TYR A 140 10.42 18.92 9.51
N ASP A 141 10.58 19.98 8.69
CA ASP A 141 9.98 21.26 8.94
C ASP A 141 8.69 21.41 8.14
N TYR A 142 7.65 21.82 8.83
CA TYR A 142 6.35 22.11 8.23
C TYR A 142 6.09 23.61 8.33
N SER A 143 5.88 24.26 7.19
CA SER A 143 5.47 25.67 7.13
C SER A 143 3.95 25.76 7.09
N PHE A 144 3.38 26.55 7.98
CA PHE A 144 1.96 26.83 8.02
C PHE A 144 1.70 28.29 7.73
N LYS A 145 0.79 28.56 6.80
CA LYS A 145 0.26 29.89 6.53
C LYS A 145 -1.07 30.04 7.26
N PHE A 146 -1.13 30.93 8.23
CA PHE A 146 -2.38 31.28 8.89
C PHE A 146 -2.91 32.58 8.29
N LEU A 147 -4.24 32.65 8.08
CA LEU A 147 -4.92 33.89 7.73
C LEU A 147 -4.60 34.95 8.80
N ASN A 148 -3.95 36.04 8.39
CA ASN A 148 -3.57 37.20 9.26
C ASN A 148 -2.48 36.91 10.31
N ALA A 149 -1.64 35.91 10.14
CA ALA A 149 -0.48 35.64 10.97
C ALA A 149 0.81 35.53 10.13
N PRO A 150 1.98 35.84 10.70
CA PRO A 150 3.24 35.58 10.02
C PRO A 150 3.41 34.07 9.77
N ASP A 151 4.11 33.73 8.70
CA ASP A 151 4.47 32.35 8.38
C ASP A 151 5.22 31.73 9.55
N CYS A 152 4.75 30.58 10.01
CA CYS A 152 5.34 29.82 11.11
C CYS A 152 5.88 28.48 10.58
N SER A 153 7.09 28.13 11.02
CA SER A 153 7.69 26.82 10.74
C SER A 153 7.78 26.01 12.04
N TYR A 154 7.29 24.78 11.98
CA TYR A 154 7.32 23.84 13.11
C TYR A 154 8.05 22.56 12.70
N GLY A 155 8.97 22.10 13.55
CA GLY A 155 9.60 20.80 13.39
C GLY A 155 8.69 19.69 13.93
N ALA A 156 8.49 18.63 13.15
CA ALA A 156 7.83 17.42 13.61
C ALA A 156 8.60 16.18 13.16
N ARG A 157 8.37 15.05 13.84
CA ARG A 157 8.96 13.77 13.48
C ARG A 157 7.89 12.87 12.87
N THR A 158 8.21 12.28 11.72
CA THR A 158 7.40 11.25 11.07
C THR A 158 8.01 9.89 11.38
N HIS A 159 7.22 9.03 11.97
CA HIS A 159 7.62 7.66 12.31
C HIS A 159 7.15 6.63 11.28
N ALA A 160 6.09 6.92 10.54
CA ALA A 160 5.69 6.10 9.40
C ALA A 160 6.76 6.19 8.31
N ASP A 161 7.21 5.04 7.83
CA ASP A 161 8.25 4.94 6.81
C ASP A 161 7.95 3.73 5.90
N HIS A 162 8.64 3.65 4.79
CA HIS A 162 8.58 2.51 3.88
C HIS A 162 9.89 2.35 3.13
N ILE A 163 10.07 1.21 2.52
CA ILE A 163 11.14 0.96 1.55
C ILE A 163 10.52 0.38 0.29
N ALA A 164 10.93 0.90 -0.86
CA ALA A 164 10.49 0.42 -2.16
C ALA A 164 11.63 -0.24 -2.92
N PHE A 165 11.32 -1.30 -3.66
CA PHE A 165 12.23 -2.04 -4.52
C PHE A 165 11.64 -2.10 -5.93
N ARG A 166 12.45 -1.80 -6.93
CA ARG A 166 12.12 -2.01 -8.33
C ARG A 166 12.87 -3.24 -8.83
N LEU A 167 12.15 -4.25 -9.27
CA LEU A 167 12.69 -5.53 -9.71
C LEU A 167 12.46 -5.71 -11.21
N GLY A 168 13.49 -5.47 -11.99
CA GLY A 168 13.49 -5.63 -13.43
C GLY A 168 14.25 -6.89 -13.88
N ASP A 169 14.40 -7.07 -15.20
CA ASP A 169 15.15 -8.19 -15.79
C ASP A 169 16.65 -8.18 -15.44
N GLU A 170 17.14 -7.03 -15.01
CA GLU A 170 18.49 -6.84 -14.49
C GLU A 170 18.75 -7.55 -13.17
N ASN A 171 17.72 -7.81 -12.35
CA ASN A 171 17.87 -8.37 -11.02
C ASN A 171 18.01 -9.90 -11.07
N ARG A 172 19.22 -10.37 -10.76
CA ARG A 172 19.56 -11.80 -10.68
C ARG A 172 19.35 -12.34 -9.27
N ALA A 173 19.28 -13.66 -9.17
CA ALA A 173 19.01 -14.34 -7.90
C ALA A 173 20.02 -14.02 -6.78
N GLY A 174 21.30 -13.84 -7.12
CA GLY A 174 22.36 -13.52 -6.16
C GLY A 174 22.52 -12.03 -5.83
N ASP A 175 21.67 -11.15 -6.40
CA ASP A 175 21.81 -9.70 -6.20
C ASP A 175 21.50 -9.30 -4.77
N GLY A 176 22.22 -8.32 -4.23
CA GLY A 176 22.07 -7.80 -2.89
C GLY A 176 20.67 -7.19 -2.60
N VAL A 177 19.89 -6.90 -3.63
CA VAL A 177 18.50 -6.41 -3.50
C VAL A 177 17.63 -7.39 -2.73
N TRP A 178 17.81 -8.69 -2.93
CA TRP A 178 17.03 -9.73 -2.25
C TRP A 178 17.31 -9.78 -0.75
N ARG A 179 18.59 -9.64 -0.38
CA ARG A 179 18.99 -9.57 1.04
C ARG A 179 18.41 -8.32 1.70
N LYS A 180 18.54 -7.16 1.07
CA LYS A 180 17.95 -5.91 1.59
C LYS A 180 16.41 -6.01 1.73
N MET A 181 15.75 -6.68 0.79
CA MET A 181 14.31 -6.91 0.87
C MET A 181 13.95 -7.87 2.02
N ALA A 182 14.72 -8.94 2.22
CA ALA A 182 14.52 -9.85 3.35
C ALA A 182 14.71 -9.14 4.69
N GLU A 183 15.78 -8.35 4.85
CA GLU A 183 16.04 -7.54 6.04
C GLU A 183 14.93 -6.53 6.30
N ALA A 184 14.42 -5.86 5.26
CA ALA A 184 13.29 -4.93 5.37
C ALA A 184 12.00 -5.65 5.78
N ALA A 185 11.72 -6.84 5.23
CA ALA A 185 10.55 -7.63 5.59
C ALA A 185 10.60 -8.11 7.04
N VAL A 186 11.76 -8.54 7.53
CA VAL A 186 11.97 -8.91 8.94
C VAL A 186 11.83 -7.68 9.85
N ALA A 187 12.36 -6.52 9.45
CA ALA A 187 12.21 -5.29 10.20
C ALA A 187 10.73 -4.87 10.28
N SER A 188 9.98 -4.99 9.17
CA SER A 188 8.54 -4.76 9.13
C SER A 188 7.75 -5.71 10.04
N ALA A 189 8.24 -6.91 10.30
CA ALA A 189 7.63 -7.90 11.18
C ALA A 189 8.09 -7.81 12.64
N SER A 190 8.93 -6.82 12.99
CA SER A 190 9.47 -6.64 14.34
C SER A 190 8.44 -5.99 15.27
N PHE A 191 7.42 -6.78 15.63
CA PHE A 191 6.31 -6.35 16.49
C PHE A 191 6.83 -5.96 17.88
N PRO A 192 6.47 -4.78 18.41
CA PRO A 192 6.95 -4.31 19.72
C PRO A 192 6.73 -5.32 20.82
N PHE A 193 7.70 -5.45 21.71
CA PHE A 193 7.76 -6.40 22.81
C PHE A 193 7.95 -7.88 22.39
N ALA A 194 7.34 -8.30 21.29
CA ALA A 194 7.51 -9.66 20.78
C ALA A 194 8.90 -9.84 20.17
N PHE A 195 9.27 -8.94 19.28
CA PHE A 195 10.55 -9.00 18.56
C PHE A 195 11.40 -7.74 18.79
N PRO A 196 12.73 -7.85 18.74
CA PRO A 196 13.61 -6.69 18.89
C PRO A 196 13.54 -5.76 17.67
N PRO A 197 13.79 -4.44 17.86
CA PRO A 197 13.94 -3.51 16.75
C PRO A 197 15.08 -3.92 15.83
N ARG A 198 14.97 -3.58 14.54
CA ARG A 198 15.97 -3.88 13.53
C ARG A 198 16.61 -2.63 12.96
N GLN A 199 17.92 -2.69 12.77
CA GLN A 199 18.68 -1.63 12.13
C GLN A 199 18.74 -1.87 10.62
N LEU A 200 18.41 -0.85 9.83
CA LEU A 200 18.56 -0.86 8.38
C LEU A 200 19.38 0.34 7.93
N GLU A 201 20.27 0.12 6.98
CA GLU A 201 20.95 1.19 6.28
C GLU A 201 19.97 1.82 5.26
N ARG A 202 19.81 3.15 5.33
CA ARG A 202 18.94 3.93 4.45
C ARG A 202 19.72 4.98 3.70
N ASN A 203 19.23 5.37 2.51
CA ASN A 203 19.80 6.49 1.78
C ASN A 203 19.14 7.79 2.24
N ARG A 204 19.92 8.81 2.56
CA ARG A 204 19.40 10.16 2.92
C ARG A 204 18.59 10.79 1.79
N GLY A 205 18.89 10.45 0.53
CA GLY A 205 18.15 10.88 -0.64
C GLY A 205 16.70 10.37 -0.70
N ASP A 206 16.37 9.29 0.03
CA ASP A 206 15.01 8.77 0.12
C ASP A 206 14.08 9.67 0.96
N TYR A 207 14.65 10.70 1.63
CA TYR A 207 13.93 11.57 2.56
C TYR A 207 14.07 13.05 2.17
N PRO A 208 13.46 13.49 1.06
CA PRO A 208 13.55 14.87 0.61
C PRO A 208 12.98 15.83 1.67
N GLY A 209 13.70 16.89 1.96
CA GLY A 209 13.32 17.87 2.99
C GLY A 209 13.56 17.45 4.44
N ALA A 210 14.07 16.25 4.69
CA ALA A 210 14.37 15.79 6.04
C ALA A 210 15.62 16.46 6.62
N ARG A 211 15.59 16.70 7.94
CA ARG A 211 16.75 17.21 8.69
C ARG A 211 17.51 16.06 9.33
N PHE A 212 18.70 15.80 8.82
CA PHE A 212 19.65 14.87 9.43
C PHE A 212 20.73 15.64 10.18
N GLY A 213 21.19 15.07 11.29
CA GLY A 213 22.35 15.60 12.02
C GLY A 213 23.64 15.62 11.16
N ALA A 214 24.73 16.14 11.71
CA ALA A 214 25.97 16.50 11.01
C ALA A 214 26.78 15.39 10.32
N GLY A 215 26.19 14.24 9.99
CA GLY A 215 26.84 13.17 9.21
C GLY A 215 27.02 13.58 7.74
N ARG A 216 28.21 13.30 7.17
CA ARG A 216 28.56 13.66 5.77
C ARG A 216 28.33 12.56 4.73
N GLY A 217 27.81 11.40 5.10
CA GLY A 217 27.56 10.27 4.18
C GLY A 217 26.21 10.33 3.49
N SER A 218 26.07 9.63 2.36
CA SER A 218 24.78 9.41 1.68
C SER A 218 23.89 8.41 2.41
N SER A 219 24.45 7.54 3.25
CA SER A 219 23.72 6.53 4.03
C SER A 219 23.58 6.94 5.49
N ILE A 220 22.58 6.41 6.14
CA ILE A 220 22.28 6.55 7.56
C ILE A 220 21.64 5.27 8.09
N ASP A 221 22.09 4.82 9.27
CA ASP A 221 21.49 3.69 9.98
C ASP A 221 20.28 4.16 10.77
N MET A 222 19.17 3.46 10.59
CA MET A 222 17.91 3.74 11.30
C MET A 222 17.37 2.48 11.95
N TRP A 223 16.69 2.64 13.10
CA TRP A 223 16.06 1.56 13.84
C TRP A 223 14.58 1.49 13.54
N TYR A 224 14.09 0.28 13.27
CA TYR A 224 12.73 0.03 12.84
C TYR A 224 12.01 -0.98 13.73
N LEU A 225 10.71 -0.80 13.80
CA LEU A 225 9.71 -1.68 14.37
C LEU A 225 8.70 -2.06 13.28
N ASP A 226 7.72 -2.86 13.67
CA ASP A 226 6.64 -3.35 12.80
C ASP A 226 5.92 -2.20 12.07
N GLY A 227 5.90 -2.29 10.75
CA GLY A 227 5.30 -1.28 9.88
C GLY A 227 3.81 -1.09 10.12
N GLY A 228 3.13 -2.13 10.56
CA GLY A 228 1.71 -2.11 10.88
C GLY A 228 1.30 -1.16 12.01
N LEU A 229 2.26 -0.65 12.78
CA LEU A 229 1.99 0.37 13.80
C LEU A 229 1.41 1.66 13.20
N PHE A 230 1.82 2.03 11.99
CA PHE A 230 1.41 3.28 11.33
C PHE A 230 0.67 3.03 10.02
N ASP A 231 1.06 2.00 9.26
CA ASP A 231 0.43 1.62 7.99
C ASP A 231 0.34 0.09 7.89
N ASN A 232 -0.75 -0.46 8.41
CA ASN A 232 -1.00 -1.91 8.40
C ASN A 232 -1.67 -2.39 7.11
N ALA A 233 -2.17 -1.49 6.28
CA ALA A 233 -2.87 -1.80 5.04
C ALA A 233 -2.34 -0.89 3.92
N PRO A 234 -1.14 -1.17 3.36
CA PRO A 234 -0.39 -0.24 2.52
C PRO A 234 -0.99 -0.04 1.12
N LEU A 235 -2.26 0.31 1.07
CA LEU A 235 -2.99 0.59 -0.16
C LEU A 235 -2.52 1.91 -0.79
N GLY A 236 -2.25 2.93 0.05
CA GLY A 236 -1.68 4.19 -0.40
C GLY A 236 -0.34 3.98 -1.11
N LEU A 237 0.57 3.25 -0.47
CA LEU A 237 1.86 2.89 -1.04
C LEU A 237 1.72 2.09 -2.35
N ALA A 238 0.77 1.15 -2.42
CA ALA A 238 0.53 0.38 -3.64
C ALA A 238 0.07 1.27 -4.81
N ARG A 239 -0.80 2.25 -4.53
CA ARG A 239 -1.25 3.22 -5.53
C ARG A 239 -0.09 4.09 -6.03
N ASP A 240 0.74 4.59 -5.12
CA ASP A 240 1.86 5.46 -5.46
C ASP A 240 2.89 4.72 -6.32
N LEU A 241 3.25 3.48 -5.97
CA LEU A 241 4.11 2.62 -6.77
C LEU A 241 3.49 2.26 -8.13
N ALA A 242 2.17 2.06 -8.18
CA ALA A 242 1.45 1.82 -9.42
C ALA A 242 1.50 3.03 -10.36
N ALA A 243 1.39 4.22 -9.81
CA ALA A 243 1.46 5.48 -10.57
C ALA A 243 2.85 5.73 -11.19
N GLU A 244 3.92 5.25 -10.54
CA GLU A 244 5.28 5.28 -11.09
C GLU A 244 5.45 4.36 -12.30
N LEU A 245 4.68 3.26 -12.38
CA LEU A 245 4.76 2.32 -13.49
C LEU A 245 3.95 2.76 -14.70
N ASP A 246 2.66 2.99 -14.49
CA ASP A 246 1.73 3.38 -15.56
C ASP A 246 0.39 3.81 -14.93
N ARG A 247 0.09 5.10 -14.98
CA ARG A 247 -1.16 5.68 -14.44
C ARG A 247 -2.41 5.24 -15.21
N GLY A 248 -2.28 4.95 -16.50
CA GLY A 248 -3.41 4.61 -17.38
C GLY A 248 -3.69 3.10 -17.50
N ALA A 249 -2.97 2.24 -16.75
CA ALA A 249 -3.14 0.80 -16.88
C ALA A 249 -4.45 0.30 -16.24
N ASP A 250 -5.11 -0.66 -16.89
CA ASP A 250 -6.18 -1.47 -16.26
C ASP A 250 -5.57 -2.29 -15.13
N ARG A 251 -5.57 -1.71 -13.92
CA ARG A 251 -4.99 -2.32 -12.72
C ARG A 251 -6.06 -2.58 -11.67
N ARG A 252 -6.04 -3.79 -11.14
CA ARG A 252 -6.92 -4.24 -10.06
C ARG A 252 -6.12 -4.39 -8.78
N TYR A 253 -6.66 -3.88 -7.68
CA TYR A 253 -6.05 -3.96 -6.36
C TYR A 253 -6.67 -5.10 -5.58
N LEU A 254 -5.90 -6.14 -5.30
CA LEU A 254 -6.30 -7.27 -4.47
C LEU A 254 -5.75 -7.05 -3.06
N PHE A 255 -6.64 -6.70 -2.15
CA PHE A 255 -6.32 -6.45 -0.75
C PHE A 255 -6.58 -7.72 0.07
N ILE A 256 -5.52 -8.27 0.67
CA ILE A 256 -5.57 -9.47 1.52
C ILE A 256 -5.43 -9.02 2.97
N GLU A 257 -6.53 -9.12 3.73
CA GLU A 257 -6.58 -8.62 5.10
C GLU A 257 -7.26 -9.64 6.03
N PRO A 258 -6.48 -10.41 6.80
CA PRO A 258 -7.02 -11.44 7.69
C PRO A 258 -7.77 -10.85 8.89
N GLY A 259 -7.49 -9.61 9.29
CA GLY A 259 -8.11 -8.95 10.42
C GLY A 259 -9.49 -8.35 10.14
N LEU A 260 -9.83 -8.14 8.86
CA LEU A 260 -11.16 -7.69 8.46
C LEU A 260 -12.10 -8.88 8.35
N GLN A 261 -12.94 -9.03 9.34
CA GLN A 261 -13.93 -10.08 9.35
C GLN A 261 -15.29 -9.54 8.92
N SER A 262 -15.97 -10.28 8.04
CA SER A 262 -17.36 -10.01 7.68
C SER A 262 -18.25 -10.26 8.91
N SER A 263 -18.46 -9.21 9.70
CA SER A 263 -19.34 -9.25 10.87
C SER A 263 -20.40 -8.15 10.76
N THR A 264 -21.65 -8.56 10.78
CA THR A 264 -22.78 -7.62 10.88
C THR A 264 -22.90 -7.00 12.26
N ARG A 265 -22.21 -7.52 13.27
CA ARG A 265 -22.17 -6.98 14.63
C ARG A 265 -20.88 -7.40 15.32
N LEU A 266 -19.94 -6.47 15.48
CA LEU A 266 -18.91 -6.60 16.50
C LEU A 266 -19.61 -6.38 17.85
N PRO A 267 -19.66 -7.37 18.75
CA PRO A 267 -20.23 -7.15 20.06
C PRO A 267 -19.40 -6.08 20.78
N HIS A 268 -20.05 -5.01 21.22
CA HIS A 268 -19.45 -4.11 22.19
C HIS A 268 -19.38 -4.91 23.51
N SER A 269 -18.21 -5.45 23.82
CA SER A 269 -17.97 -6.07 25.11
C SER A 269 -17.41 -5.01 26.05
N PRO A 270 -18.10 -4.65 27.12
CA PRO A 270 -17.56 -3.80 28.15
C PRO A 270 -16.59 -4.65 29.00
N GLU A 271 -15.45 -4.99 28.43
CA GLU A 271 -14.35 -5.54 29.21
C GLU A 271 -13.79 -4.43 30.08
N GLY A 272 -13.56 -4.73 31.36
CA GLY A 272 -12.88 -3.81 32.27
C GLY A 272 -11.44 -3.52 31.78
N PRO A 273 -10.77 -2.51 32.32
CA PRO A 273 -9.39 -2.19 31.93
C PRO A 273 -8.47 -3.40 32.18
N PRO A 274 -7.46 -3.63 31.35
CA PRO A 274 -6.48 -4.69 31.59
C PRO A 274 -5.86 -4.57 32.98
N SER A 275 -5.81 -5.68 33.71
CA SER A 275 -5.32 -5.70 35.10
C SER A 275 -3.79 -5.75 35.21
N THR A 276 -3.08 -5.94 34.09
CA THR A 276 -1.62 -6.05 34.04
C THR A 276 -1.02 -5.11 33.01
N VAL A 277 0.24 -4.70 33.22
CA VAL A 277 0.99 -3.87 32.24
C VAL A 277 1.12 -4.57 30.89
N SER A 278 1.36 -5.89 30.92
CA SER A 278 1.43 -6.69 29.69
C SER A 278 0.08 -6.74 28.95
N GLY A 279 -1.02 -6.89 29.67
CA GLY A 279 -2.37 -6.83 29.11
C GLY A 279 -2.69 -5.45 28.51
N MET A 280 -2.24 -4.36 29.15
CA MET A 280 -2.39 -3.01 28.61
C MET A 280 -1.57 -2.84 27.33
N ALA A 281 -0.33 -3.32 27.29
CA ALA A 281 0.54 -3.26 26.13
C ALA A 281 -0.07 -4.06 24.95
N GLU A 282 -0.61 -5.26 25.22
CA GLU A 282 -1.31 -6.07 24.22
C GLU A 282 -2.56 -5.37 23.67
N ALA A 283 -3.40 -4.82 24.55
CA ALA A 283 -4.60 -4.09 24.16
C ALA A 283 -4.27 -2.86 23.30
N LEU A 284 -3.23 -2.11 23.68
CA LEU A 284 -2.75 -0.96 22.90
C LEU A 284 -2.22 -1.38 21.52
N ALA A 285 -1.41 -2.42 21.46
CA ALA A 285 -0.88 -2.94 20.21
C ALA A 285 -2.01 -3.41 19.28
N ARG A 286 -2.98 -4.14 19.80
CA ARG A 286 -4.17 -4.59 19.05
C ARG A 286 -4.99 -3.41 18.54
N ALA A 287 -5.15 -2.36 19.33
CA ALA A 287 -5.87 -1.15 18.94
C ALA A 287 -5.15 -0.41 17.80
N LEU A 288 -3.82 -0.27 17.89
CA LEU A 288 -3.01 0.40 16.87
C LEU A 288 -3.05 -0.35 15.53
N LEU A 289 -2.82 -1.66 15.54
CA LEU A 289 -2.84 -2.48 14.33
C LEU A 289 -4.24 -2.54 13.69
N GLY A 290 -5.28 -2.73 14.50
CA GLY A 290 -6.66 -2.81 14.01
C GLY A 290 -7.17 -1.49 13.45
N GLN A 291 -6.75 -0.37 14.03
CA GLN A 291 -7.16 0.97 13.56
C GLN A 291 -6.54 1.31 12.20
N GLY A 292 -5.29 0.91 11.95
CA GLY A 292 -4.59 1.14 10.68
C GLY A 292 -5.33 0.51 9.50
N ALA A 293 -5.62 -0.80 9.58
CA ALA A 293 -6.30 -1.54 8.52
C ALA A 293 -7.67 -0.96 8.16
N ALA A 294 -8.48 -0.58 9.17
CA ALA A 294 -9.81 -0.03 8.94
C ALA A 294 -9.78 1.37 8.32
N ARG A 295 -8.77 2.19 8.65
CA ARG A 295 -8.66 3.57 8.18
C ARG A 295 -8.43 3.66 6.68
N ASP A 296 -7.47 2.90 6.17
CA ASP A 296 -7.03 3.02 4.78
C ASP A 296 -8.08 2.46 3.82
N TRP A 297 -8.69 1.33 4.17
CA TRP A 297 -9.79 0.78 3.39
C TRP A 297 -11.02 1.70 3.35
N LYS A 298 -11.43 2.27 4.51
CA LYS A 298 -12.50 3.26 4.57
C LYS A 298 -12.16 4.53 3.80
N GLY A 299 -10.88 4.95 3.84
CA GLY A 299 -10.38 6.08 3.08
C GLY A 299 -10.52 5.87 1.58
N ALA A 300 -10.05 4.73 1.07
CA ALA A 300 -10.14 4.37 -0.33
C ALA A 300 -11.60 4.27 -0.82
N ASN A 301 -12.46 3.58 -0.07
CA ASN A 301 -13.88 3.51 -0.41
C ASN A 301 -14.58 4.88 -0.43
N LYS A 302 -14.22 5.76 0.49
CA LYS A 302 -14.77 7.12 0.51
C LYS A 302 -14.33 7.93 -0.71
N ILE A 303 -13.08 7.77 -1.14
CA ILE A 303 -12.54 8.41 -2.35
C ILE A 303 -13.27 7.85 -3.57
N ASN A 304 -13.35 6.52 -3.72
CA ASN A 304 -14.06 5.87 -4.82
C ASN A 304 -15.50 6.36 -4.94
N ALA A 305 -16.26 6.38 -3.82
CA ALA A 305 -17.64 6.86 -3.83
C ALA A 305 -17.76 8.33 -4.26
N ARG A 306 -16.79 9.19 -3.91
CA ARG A 306 -16.79 10.59 -4.35
C ARG A 306 -16.47 10.72 -5.83
N LEU A 307 -15.50 9.92 -6.32
CA LEU A 307 -15.15 9.88 -7.75
C LEU A 307 -16.34 9.37 -8.58
N GLU A 308 -17.02 8.31 -8.15
CA GLU A 308 -18.24 7.82 -8.82
C GLU A 308 -19.32 8.88 -8.91
N ILE A 309 -19.55 9.65 -7.84
CA ILE A 309 -20.49 10.77 -7.86
C ILE A 309 -20.02 11.86 -8.83
N LEU A 310 -18.74 12.24 -8.79
CA LEU A 310 -18.18 13.24 -9.70
C LEU A 310 -18.32 12.80 -11.16
N HIS A 311 -17.97 11.56 -11.47
CA HIS A 311 -18.09 11.00 -12.83
C HIS A 311 -19.55 11.02 -13.29
N ALA A 312 -20.50 10.62 -12.43
CA ALA A 312 -21.94 10.67 -12.75
C ALA A 312 -22.45 12.09 -13.00
N VAL A 313 -21.92 13.09 -12.26
CA VAL A 313 -22.24 14.50 -12.47
C VAL A 313 -21.68 14.99 -13.80
N VAL A 314 -20.39 14.74 -14.05
CA VAL A 314 -19.71 15.16 -15.28
C VAL A 314 -20.35 14.53 -16.52
N ASP A 315 -20.73 13.26 -16.46
CA ASP A 315 -21.38 12.54 -17.55
C ASP A 315 -22.73 13.17 -17.96
N ARG A 316 -23.45 13.75 -17.01
CA ARG A 316 -24.75 14.43 -17.27
C ARG A 316 -24.62 15.91 -17.62
N LEU A 317 -23.51 16.55 -17.35
CA LEU A 317 -23.34 17.99 -17.58
C LEU A 317 -23.62 18.42 -19.01
N PRO A 318 -23.19 17.70 -20.09
CA PRO A 318 -23.51 18.06 -21.46
C PRO A 318 -25.01 18.06 -21.78
N GLU A 319 -25.81 17.26 -21.07
CA GLU A 319 -27.26 17.14 -21.27
C GLU A 319 -28.04 18.23 -20.52
N VAL A 320 -27.60 18.56 -19.29
CA VAL A 320 -28.30 19.48 -18.39
C VAL A 320 -27.90 20.94 -18.64
N ALA A 321 -26.71 21.17 -19.15
CA ALA A 321 -26.16 22.49 -19.41
C ALA A 321 -25.58 22.60 -20.84
N PRO A 322 -26.39 22.43 -21.90
CA PRO A 322 -25.91 22.55 -23.28
C PRO A 322 -25.31 23.93 -23.56
N ASP A 323 -25.69 24.95 -22.80
CA ASP A 323 -25.17 26.32 -22.88
C ASP A 323 -23.71 26.45 -22.37
N LEU A 324 -23.15 25.44 -21.70
CA LEU A 324 -21.69 25.38 -21.42
C LEU A 324 -20.88 25.38 -22.73
N ALA A 325 -21.48 24.90 -23.81
CA ALA A 325 -20.93 24.96 -25.16
C ALA A 325 -21.08 26.32 -25.82
N ASP A 326 -22.03 27.16 -25.38
CA ASP A 326 -22.33 28.45 -26.03
C ASP A 326 -21.47 29.58 -25.42
N ALA A 327 -20.75 30.28 -26.32
CA ALA A 327 -19.89 31.41 -25.95
C ALA A 327 -20.66 32.60 -25.34
N LYS A 328 -21.99 32.62 -25.42
CA LYS A 328 -22.85 33.71 -24.92
C LYS A 328 -23.24 33.56 -23.45
N ALA A 329 -23.08 32.40 -22.84
CA ALA A 329 -23.17 32.22 -21.38
C ALA A 329 -21.93 32.81 -20.66
N LEU A 330 -21.56 34.01 -21.02
CA LEU A 330 -20.30 34.71 -20.81
C LEU A 330 -19.86 34.91 -19.37
N GLY A 331 -20.77 34.94 -18.41
CA GLY A 331 -20.44 35.10 -17.01
C GLY A 331 -19.84 33.87 -16.37
N LEU A 332 -20.42 32.70 -16.63
CA LEU A 332 -20.03 31.44 -15.99
C LEU A 332 -18.67 30.95 -16.55
N GLY A 333 -18.45 31.06 -17.86
CA GLY A 333 -17.18 30.62 -18.48
C GLY A 333 -15.96 31.41 -18.01
N ARG A 334 -16.10 32.73 -17.82
CA ARG A 334 -15.05 33.57 -17.24
C ARG A 334 -14.81 33.22 -15.77
N TYR A 335 -15.88 33.05 -15.01
CA TYR A 335 -15.80 32.69 -13.59
C TYR A 335 -15.12 31.35 -13.35
N ILE A 336 -15.44 30.35 -14.17
CA ILE A 336 -14.76 29.04 -14.12
C ILE A 336 -13.27 29.17 -14.43
N GLY A 337 -12.90 30.00 -15.43
CA GLY A 337 -11.50 30.28 -15.75
C GLY A 337 -10.75 30.91 -14.59
N GLU A 338 -11.26 31.99 -14.04
CA GLU A 338 -10.69 32.68 -12.89
C GLU A 338 -10.60 31.76 -11.63
N LEU A 339 -11.56 30.88 -11.45
CA LEU A 339 -11.55 29.92 -10.34
C LEU A 339 -10.50 28.84 -10.54
N ALA A 340 -10.32 28.32 -11.76
CA ALA A 340 -9.28 27.33 -12.09
C ALA A 340 -7.87 27.91 -11.89
N GLU A 341 -7.63 29.13 -12.30
CA GLU A 341 -6.37 29.85 -12.08
C GLU A 341 -6.07 29.99 -10.57
N ARG A 342 -7.06 30.44 -9.77
CA ARG A 342 -6.90 30.56 -8.30
C ARG A 342 -6.65 29.21 -7.62
N VAL A 343 -7.27 28.15 -8.08
CA VAL A 343 -7.04 26.79 -7.55
C VAL A 343 -5.62 26.36 -7.87
N ALA A 344 -5.12 26.58 -9.09
CA ALA A 344 -3.77 26.27 -9.48
C ALA A 344 -2.74 27.07 -8.67
N GLU A 345 -2.96 28.38 -8.48
CA GLU A 345 -2.13 29.23 -7.62
C GLU A 345 -2.08 28.70 -6.17
N ALA A 346 -3.22 28.30 -5.62
CA ALA A 346 -3.30 27.76 -4.27
C ALA A 346 -2.54 26.43 -4.13
N HIS A 347 -2.60 25.55 -5.15
CA HIS A 347 -1.87 24.30 -5.18
C HIS A 347 -0.35 24.52 -5.23
N VAL A 348 0.10 25.38 -6.14
CA VAL A 348 1.51 25.73 -6.26
C VAL A 348 2.04 26.37 -4.98
N ALA A 349 1.23 27.23 -4.35
CA ALA A 349 1.62 27.86 -3.07
C ALA A 349 1.64 26.88 -1.88
N ALA A 350 0.87 25.80 -1.93
CA ALA A 350 0.83 24.76 -0.88
C ALA A 350 1.92 23.68 -1.06
N GLY A 351 2.39 23.45 -2.28
CA GLY A 351 3.52 22.59 -2.58
C GLY A 351 4.84 23.35 -2.45
N ALA A 352 5.94 22.66 -2.17
CA ALA A 352 7.29 23.23 -2.30
C ALA A 352 7.62 23.36 -3.82
N ALA A 353 6.87 24.21 -4.51
CA ALA A 353 7.02 24.39 -5.95
C ALA A 353 8.21 25.30 -6.28
N PRO A 354 8.82 25.13 -7.47
CA PRO A 354 9.90 25.98 -7.93
C PRO A 354 9.47 27.44 -8.00
N ASP A 355 10.38 28.37 -7.72
CA ASP A 355 10.23 29.83 -7.82
C ASP A 355 10.09 30.30 -9.30
N SER A 356 9.20 29.68 -10.08
CA SER A 356 8.89 30.10 -11.43
C SER A 356 7.62 30.95 -11.43
N PRO A 357 7.63 32.12 -12.07
CA PRO A 357 6.43 32.96 -12.20
C PRO A 357 5.29 32.25 -12.96
N ASP A 358 5.61 31.28 -13.81
CA ASP A 358 4.65 30.56 -14.66
C ASP A 358 4.22 29.22 -14.08
N ALA A 359 4.66 28.87 -12.86
CA ALA A 359 4.42 27.54 -12.26
C ALA A 359 2.94 27.21 -12.09
N ALA A 360 2.08 28.19 -11.85
CA ALA A 360 0.64 27.98 -11.71
C ALA A 360 -0.03 27.68 -13.07
N ASP A 361 0.41 28.37 -14.11
CA ASP A 361 -0.08 28.15 -15.48
C ASP A 361 0.38 26.78 -15.99
N ASP A 362 1.66 26.43 -15.80
CA ASP A 362 2.21 25.13 -16.17
C ASP A 362 1.48 23.98 -15.43
N TYR A 363 1.18 24.18 -14.15
CA TYR A 363 0.39 23.20 -13.36
C TYR A 363 -1.02 23.04 -13.91
N LEU A 364 -1.72 24.17 -14.16
CA LEU A 364 -3.07 24.14 -14.69
C LEU A 364 -3.11 23.44 -16.06
N ASP A 365 -2.19 23.78 -16.95
CA ASP A 365 -2.12 23.18 -18.28
C ASP A 365 -1.88 21.66 -18.19
N SER A 366 -0.99 21.21 -17.32
CA SER A 366 -0.75 19.77 -17.07
C SER A 366 -1.99 19.05 -16.58
N GLN A 367 -2.77 19.66 -15.69
CA GLN A 367 -4.02 19.08 -15.18
C GLN A 367 -5.12 19.05 -16.24
N LEU A 368 -5.20 20.06 -17.09
CA LEU A 368 -6.16 20.07 -18.19
C LEU A 368 -5.83 18.99 -19.25
N GLU A 369 -4.55 18.82 -19.60
CA GLU A 369 -4.09 17.71 -20.47
C GLU A 369 -4.42 16.34 -19.88
N ARG A 370 -4.22 16.16 -18.57
CA ARG A 370 -4.60 14.94 -17.87
C ARG A 370 -6.10 14.66 -18.01
N ILE A 371 -6.94 15.64 -17.71
CA ILE A 371 -8.41 15.51 -17.78
C ILE A 371 -8.86 15.22 -19.23
N GLU A 372 -8.29 15.89 -20.20
CA GLU A 372 -8.64 15.69 -21.61
C GLU A 372 -8.22 14.32 -22.16
N SER A 373 -7.16 13.73 -21.58
CA SER A 373 -6.68 12.39 -21.93
C SER A 373 -7.29 11.27 -21.10
N ASP A 374 -8.04 11.59 -20.03
CA ASP A 374 -8.65 10.60 -19.15
C ASP A 374 -9.83 9.90 -19.85
N PRO A 375 -9.76 8.56 -20.01
CA PRO A 375 -10.84 7.78 -20.62
C PRO A 375 -12.19 7.94 -19.92
N THR A 376 -12.20 8.29 -18.63
CA THR A 376 -13.40 8.46 -17.83
C THR A 376 -14.18 9.71 -18.23
N TYR A 377 -13.47 10.79 -18.59
CA TYR A 377 -14.07 12.06 -18.99
C TYR A 377 -14.26 12.20 -20.51
N ALA A 378 -13.53 11.39 -21.28
CA ALA A 378 -13.59 11.45 -22.75
C ALA A 378 -15.03 11.40 -23.32
N PRO A 379 -15.96 10.52 -22.87
CA PRO A 379 -17.32 10.50 -23.39
C PRO A 379 -18.11 11.79 -23.14
N ALA A 380 -17.89 12.47 -22.01
CA ALA A 380 -18.54 13.74 -21.70
C ALA A 380 -17.97 14.88 -22.54
N LEU A 381 -16.64 14.92 -22.70
CA LEU A 381 -15.92 15.92 -23.48
C LEU A 381 -16.26 15.80 -24.98
N GLU A 382 -16.40 14.60 -25.52
CA GLU A 382 -16.75 14.34 -26.93
C GLU A 382 -18.18 14.81 -27.26
N ARG A 383 -19.13 14.71 -26.33
CA ARG A 383 -20.50 15.20 -26.52
C ARG A 383 -20.57 16.73 -26.67
N ILE A 384 -19.54 17.45 -26.24
CA ILE A 384 -19.43 18.89 -26.42
C ILE A 384 -18.73 19.18 -27.76
N GLY A 385 -19.51 19.61 -28.76
CA GLY A 385 -19.03 19.80 -30.15
C GLY A 385 -18.01 20.92 -30.37
N SER A 386 -17.90 21.91 -29.43
CA SER A 386 -17.00 23.05 -29.59
C SER A 386 -15.72 22.91 -28.75
N ARG A 387 -14.59 23.32 -29.31
CA ARG A 387 -13.30 23.33 -28.61
C ARG A 387 -13.33 24.19 -27.34
N SER A 388 -13.97 25.37 -27.42
CA SER A 388 -14.10 26.28 -26.27
C SER A 388 -15.01 25.73 -25.19
N GLY A 389 -16.02 24.95 -25.55
CA GLY A 389 -16.89 24.26 -24.58
C GLY A 389 -16.14 23.14 -23.87
N ARG A 390 -15.36 22.34 -24.60
CA ARG A 390 -14.50 21.29 -24.01
C ARG A 390 -13.51 21.87 -23.00
N ALA A 391 -12.79 22.93 -23.38
CA ALA A 391 -11.85 23.59 -22.47
C ALA A 391 -12.54 24.14 -21.20
N ARG A 392 -13.79 24.62 -21.30
CA ARG A 392 -14.57 25.04 -20.11
C ARG A 392 -14.97 23.87 -19.24
N LEU A 393 -15.40 22.76 -19.85
CA LEU A 393 -15.74 21.55 -19.10
C LEU A 393 -14.50 20.98 -18.42
N SER A 394 -13.35 20.93 -19.08
CA SER A 394 -12.08 20.48 -18.46
C SER A 394 -11.69 21.35 -17.26
N LYS A 395 -11.78 22.67 -17.36
CA LYS A 395 -11.57 23.60 -16.23
C LYS A 395 -12.57 23.38 -15.09
N MET A 396 -13.82 23.11 -15.40
CA MET A 396 -14.85 22.83 -14.41
C MET A 396 -14.61 21.50 -13.69
N ILE A 397 -14.21 20.47 -14.42
CA ILE A 397 -13.82 19.17 -13.83
C ILE A 397 -12.64 19.38 -12.88
N PHE A 398 -11.59 20.09 -13.29
CA PHE A 398 -10.44 20.42 -12.46
C PHE A 398 -10.85 21.10 -11.14
N VAL A 399 -11.70 22.13 -11.21
CA VAL A 399 -12.20 22.84 -10.02
C VAL A 399 -13.02 21.92 -9.11
N LEU A 400 -13.85 21.04 -9.68
CA LEU A 400 -14.65 20.09 -8.90
C LEU A 400 -13.79 19.02 -8.24
N GLU A 401 -12.79 18.48 -8.94
CA GLU A 401 -11.82 17.55 -8.37
C GLU A 401 -11.07 18.21 -7.20
N SER A 402 -10.58 19.43 -7.39
CA SER A 402 -9.85 20.18 -6.39
C SER A 402 -10.70 20.48 -5.16
N ALA A 403 -11.92 20.97 -5.35
CA ALA A 403 -12.86 21.25 -4.27
C ALA A 403 -13.23 19.99 -3.46
N ALA A 404 -13.25 18.83 -4.12
CA ALA A 404 -13.51 17.54 -3.49
C ALA A 404 -12.24 16.88 -2.90
N GLY A 405 -11.04 17.41 -3.15
CA GLY A 405 -9.74 16.82 -2.80
C GLY A 405 -9.51 15.50 -3.57
N LEU A 406 -9.87 15.47 -4.85
CA LEU A 406 -9.81 14.31 -5.72
C LEU A 406 -8.77 14.43 -6.82
N GLU A 407 -8.00 15.50 -6.87
CA GLU A 407 -6.94 15.70 -7.84
C GLU A 407 -5.99 14.49 -7.85
N ASP A 408 -5.59 14.07 -9.02
CA ASP A 408 -4.69 12.93 -9.24
C ASP A 408 -5.19 11.60 -8.59
N LYS A 409 -6.49 11.47 -8.34
CA LYS A 409 -7.08 10.26 -7.79
C LYS A 409 -7.97 9.58 -8.82
N ASP A 410 -7.69 8.30 -9.04
CA ASP A 410 -8.50 7.42 -9.87
C ASP A 410 -9.36 6.51 -9.01
N VAL A 411 -10.48 6.02 -9.57
CA VAL A 411 -11.25 4.95 -8.95
C VAL A 411 -10.36 3.71 -8.86
N LEU A 412 -10.13 3.25 -7.62
CA LEU A 412 -9.37 2.04 -7.38
C LEU A 412 -10.30 0.82 -7.47
N PRO A 413 -10.17 -0.04 -8.49
CA PRO A 413 -10.85 -1.32 -8.54
C PRO A 413 -10.31 -2.23 -7.43
N LEU A 414 -10.93 -2.14 -6.25
CA LEU A 414 -10.48 -2.78 -5.03
C LEU A 414 -11.27 -4.06 -4.76
N TYR A 415 -10.57 -5.17 -4.65
CA TYR A 415 -11.12 -6.49 -4.33
C TYR A 415 -10.56 -6.95 -2.99
N LEU A 416 -11.45 -7.28 -2.05
CA LEU A 416 -11.08 -7.69 -0.71
C LEU A 416 -11.06 -9.21 -0.58
N VAL A 417 -9.92 -9.76 -0.17
CA VAL A 417 -9.77 -11.16 0.28
C VAL A 417 -9.67 -11.15 1.80
N ALA A 418 -10.76 -11.49 2.46
CA ALA A 418 -10.87 -11.53 3.90
C ALA A 418 -11.68 -12.76 4.37
N PRO A 419 -11.53 -13.20 5.62
CA PRO A 419 -12.30 -14.30 6.17
C PRO A 419 -13.80 -14.01 6.15
N GLU A 420 -14.60 -14.98 5.72
CA GLU A 420 -16.04 -14.81 5.57
C GLU A 420 -16.77 -14.65 6.91
N ARG A 421 -16.27 -15.31 7.95
CA ARG A 421 -16.92 -15.37 9.27
C ARG A 421 -15.94 -15.03 10.38
N MET A 422 -16.44 -14.32 11.40
CA MET A 422 -15.73 -14.07 12.64
C MET A 422 -15.36 -15.38 13.33
N GLY A 423 -14.12 -15.53 13.80
CA GLY A 423 -13.63 -16.75 14.44
C GLY A 423 -13.42 -17.93 13.48
N SER A 424 -13.37 -17.67 12.17
CA SER A 424 -13.09 -18.72 11.17
C SER A 424 -11.61 -19.09 11.08
N LEU A 425 -10.73 -18.23 11.57
CA LEU A 425 -9.30 -18.46 11.60
C LEU A 425 -8.88 -19.01 12.97
N ALA A 426 -8.17 -20.12 12.94
CA ALA A 426 -7.73 -20.79 14.16
C ALA A 426 -6.63 -20.01 14.90
N GLY A 427 -5.88 -19.18 14.20
CA GLY A 427 -4.82 -18.33 14.75
C GLY A 427 -5.28 -16.98 15.31
N ASP A 428 -6.57 -16.65 15.23
CA ASP A 428 -7.15 -15.32 15.56
C ASP A 428 -7.17 -14.98 17.06
N PHE A 429 -6.73 -15.86 17.94
CA PHE A 429 -6.65 -15.58 19.37
C PHE A 429 -5.27 -15.08 19.80
N LEU A 430 -5.14 -14.57 21.02
CA LEU A 430 -3.91 -13.94 21.55
C LEU A 430 -3.36 -12.83 20.65
N GLY A 431 -4.24 -11.98 20.12
CA GLY A 431 -3.81 -10.87 19.25
C GLY A 431 -3.18 -11.35 17.94
N ASN A 432 -3.72 -12.42 17.36
CA ASN A 432 -3.25 -13.08 16.14
C ASN A 432 -1.93 -13.86 16.28
N PHE A 433 -1.47 -14.14 17.50
CA PHE A 433 -0.30 -14.99 17.75
C PHE A 433 -0.65 -16.47 17.94
N GLY A 434 -1.93 -16.80 18.04
CA GLY A 434 -2.39 -18.14 18.36
C GLY A 434 -1.91 -19.22 17.39
N GLY A 435 -1.83 -18.91 16.11
CA GLY A 435 -1.38 -19.84 15.10
C GLY A 435 0.05 -20.35 15.28
N PHE A 436 0.92 -19.60 15.95
CA PHE A 436 2.28 -20.07 16.23
C PHE A 436 2.34 -21.30 17.14
N PHE A 437 1.30 -21.54 17.94
CA PHE A 437 1.25 -22.67 18.88
C PHE A 437 0.82 -24.00 18.24
N SER A 438 0.27 -24.00 17.04
CA SER A 438 -0.18 -25.23 16.41
C SER A 438 0.00 -25.20 14.90
N ARG A 439 0.71 -26.22 14.40
CA ARG A 439 0.84 -26.46 12.97
C ARG A 439 -0.53 -26.64 12.27
N ASP A 440 -1.44 -27.35 12.91
CA ASP A 440 -2.76 -27.62 12.35
C ASP A 440 -3.60 -26.35 12.23
N TRP A 441 -3.44 -25.41 13.14
CA TRP A 441 -4.09 -24.11 13.06
C TRP A 441 -3.54 -23.27 11.89
N ARG A 442 -2.22 -23.22 11.74
CA ARG A 442 -1.57 -22.56 10.61
C ARG A 442 -2.01 -23.19 9.26
N ALA A 443 -2.06 -24.52 9.20
CA ALA A 443 -2.52 -25.23 8.02
C ALA A 443 -4.01 -24.99 7.71
N ASN A 444 -4.84 -24.86 8.76
CA ASN A 444 -6.25 -24.48 8.59
C ASN A 444 -6.38 -23.08 8.00
N ASP A 445 -5.65 -22.10 8.55
CA ASP A 445 -5.71 -20.70 8.13
C ASP A 445 -5.12 -20.52 6.72
N PHE A 446 -4.08 -21.25 6.38
CA PHE A 446 -3.54 -21.30 5.01
C PHE A 446 -4.59 -21.81 4.00
N ARG A 447 -5.29 -22.90 4.32
CA ARG A 447 -6.38 -23.42 3.49
C ARG A 447 -7.55 -22.45 3.40
N ALA A 448 -7.87 -21.74 4.48
CA ALA A 448 -8.90 -20.71 4.50
C ALA A 448 -8.53 -19.56 3.54
N GLY A 449 -7.30 -19.08 3.55
CA GLY A 449 -6.82 -18.06 2.64
C GLY A 449 -6.93 -18.47 1.18
N ARG A 450 -6.55 -19.70 0.85
CA ARG A 450 -6.72 -20.23 -0.50
C ARG A 450 -8.19 -20.28 -0.93
N ARG A 451 -9.08 -20.73 -0.05
CA ARG A 451 -10.52 -20.81 -0.33
C ARG A 451 -11.13 -19.44 -0.59
N ASP A 452 -10.79 -18.46 0.27
CA ASP A 452 -11.36 -17.12 0.19
C ASP A 452 -10.83 -16.34 -1.02
N ALA A 453 -9.55 -16.49 -1.36
CA ALA A 453 -8.98 -15.95 -2.60
C ALA A 453 -9.66 -16.55 -3.85
N ARG A 454 -9.87 -17.87 -3.87
CA ARG A 454 -10.55 -18.53 -5.00
C ARG A 454 -11.94 -17.98 -5.24
N ARG A 455 -12.68 -17.65 -4.17
CA ARG A 455 -14.03 -17.07 -4.27
C ARG A 455 -13.99 -15.66 -4.90
N VAL A 456 -12.99 -14.86 -4.59
CA VAL A 456 -12.83 -13.51 -5.15
C VAL A 456 -12.40 -13.53 -6.61
N LEU A 457 -11.70 -14.59 -7.04
CA LEU A 457 -11.18 -14.74 -8.41
C LEU A 457 -12.19 -15.35 -9.39
N GLN A 458 -13.31 -15.89 -8.92
CA GLN A 458 -14.41 -16.44 -9.74
C GLN A 458 -15.30 -15.33 -10.30
#